data_c83e171cdea6fbdc4424117c0d599a16
#
_entry.id   c83e171cdea6fbdc4424117c0d599a16
#
_cell.length_a   1.000
_cell.length_b   1.000
_cell.length_c   1.000
_cell.angle_alpha   90.00
_cell.angle_beta   90.00
_cell.angle_gamma   90.00
#
_symmetry.space_group_name_H-M   'P 1'
#
loop_
_entity.id
_entity.type
_entity.pdbx_description
1 polymer ?
#
loop_
_entity_poly.entity_id
_entity_poly.type
_entity_poly.pdbx_seq_one_letter_code
_entity_poly.pdbx_strand_id
1 'polypeptide(L)'
;MVNKTFAIITDIHSNISALSEAMEIIKSRDNIDQIICLGDCFSLGPEPEKTLEKLKDIDNCIFVRGNHDRYIIERLWEEELPTLEGMDPYDPICKAIVENEKWTAEKLGEEGIEFIRKMVISHRDIVGSTLVEFTHAWYQRDDHPPTIQEALNWKEHVKDTHEGLSEYIFVHGHVHIPREEKNNNLTIYCQGATGLPFDKDTRGSVAFLTIGEKTNWEVIRFDYDKEFIIDRLEKRETPFYVNLKNTVKYASIGND
;
A
#
# COMPACT_ATOMS: atom_id res chain seq x y z
N MET A 1 -10.92 -18.57 -22.76
CA MET A 1 -9.89 -17.53 -22.56
C MET A 1 -9.62 -17.48 -21.07
N VAL A 2 -8.36 -17.32 -20.66
CA VAL A 2 -8.02 -17.22 -19.24
C VAL A 2 -8.29 -15.79 -18.80
N ASN A 3 -9.24 -15.60 -17.88
CA ASN A 3 -9.45 -14.33 -17.21
C ASN A 3 -8.89 -14.47 -15.79
N LYS A 4 -8.22 -13.44 -15.26
CA LYS A 4 -7.79 -13.38 -13.88
C LYS A 4 -8.14 -12.01 -13.29
N THR A 5 -8.76 -12.02 -12.11
CA THR A 5 -9.13 -10.81 -11.39
C THR A 5 -8.36 -10.72 -10.08
N PHE A 6 -7.64 -9.62 -9.92
CA PHE A 6 -6.93 -9.26 -8.71
C PHE A 6 -7.73 -8.21 -7.94
N ALA A 7 -7.91 -8.42 -6.63
CA ALA A 7 -8.35 -7.36 -5.72
C ALA A 7 -7.11 -6.76 -5.06
N ILE A 8 -7.03 -5.44 -4.98
CA ILE A 8 -5.82 -4.73 -4.56
C ILE A 8 -6.16 -3.82 -3.38
N ILE A 9 -5.40 -3.94 -2.31
CA ILE A 9 -5.38 -3.06 -1.14
C ILE A 9 -3.95 -2.56 -0.93
N THR A 10 -3.77 -1.37 -0.38
CA THR A 10 -2.46 -0.76 -0.13
C THR A 10 -2.55 0.36 0.88
N ASP A 11 -1.45 0.70 1.52
CA ASP A 11 -1.35 1.89 2.38
C ASP A 11 -2.50 1.92 3.41
N ILE A 12 -2.59 0.82 4.17
CA ILE A 12 -3.64 0.57 5.17
C ILE A 12 -3.39 1.41 6.41
N HIS A 13 -2.11 1.52 6.81
CA HIS A 13 -1.67 2.32 7.94
C HIS A 13 -2.49 2.09 9.22
N SER A 14 -2.59 0.83 9.65
CA SER A 14 -3.30 0.45 10.88
C SER A 14 -4.72 1.00 11.00
N ASN A 15 -5.35 1.34 9.87
CA ASN A 15 -6.74 1.78 9.80
C ASN A 15 -7.66 0.56 9.66
N ILE A 16 -7.95 -0.08 10.80
CA ILE A 16 -8.77 -1.30 10.84
C ILE A 16 -10.19 -1.07 10.33
N SER A 17 -10.73 0.14 10.46
CA SER A 17 -12.07 0.47 9.94
C SER A 17 -12.07 0.45 8.41
N ALA A 18 -11.11 1.13 7.78
CA ALA A 18 -10.98 1.13 6.32
C ALA A 18 -10.65 -0.27 5.77
N LEU A 19 -9.74 -1.01 6.41
CA LEU A 19 -9.44 -2.39 6.02
C LEU A 19 -10.69 -3.27 6.10
N SER A 20 -11.53 -3.09 7.11
CA SER A 20 -12.75 -3.88 7.25
C SER A 20 -13.73 -3.63 6.12
N GLU A 21 -13.98 -2.39 5.76
CA GLU A 21 -14.85 -2.02 4.64
C GLU A 21 -14.28 -2.51 3.29
N ALA A 22 -12.97 -2.35 3.06
CA ALA A 22 -12.33 -2.86 1.85
C ALA A 22 -12.53 -4.38 1.71
N MET A 23 -12.37 -5.13 2.80
CA MET A 23 -12.56 -6.58 2.78
C MET A 23 -14.02 -6.99 2.56
N GLU A 24 -15.00 -6.24 3.07
CA GLU A 24 -16.42 -6.50 2.78
C GLU A 24 -16.75 -6.25 1.30
N ILE A 25 -16.16 -5.19 0.69
CA ILE A 25 -16.30 -4.94 -0.75
C ILE A 25 -15.69 -6.09 -1.56
N ILE A 26 -14.48 -6.54 -1.20
CA ILE A 26 -13.82 -7.66 -1.89
C ILE A 26 -14.67 -8.95 -1.77
N LYS A 27 -15.16 -9.28 -0.58
CA LYS A 27 -16.01 -10.46 -0.33
C LYS A 27 -17.36 -10.41 -1.06
N SER A 28 -17.88 -9.20 -1.32
CA SER A 28 -19.15 -9.02 -2.04
C SER A 28 -19.04 -9.30 -3.54
N ARG A 29 -17.82 -9.47 -4.05
CA ARG A 29 -17.57 -9.74 -5.46
C ARG A 29 -17.31 -11.23 -5.70
N ASP A 30 -17.95 -11.75 -6.72
CA ASP A 30 -17.65 -13.07 -7.25
C ASP A 30 -16.35 -13.02 -8.10
N ASN A 31 -15.67 -14.17 -8.18
CA ASN A 31 -14.54 -14.40 -9.08
C ASN A 31 -13.30 -13.52 -8.83
N ILE A 32 -12.94 -13.31 -7.57
CA ILE A 32 -11.61 -12.80 -7.20
C ILE A 32 -10.64 -13.98 -7.16
N ASP A 33 -9.65 -13.98 -8.05
CA ASP A 33 -8.66 -15.06 -8.14
C ASP A 33 -7.52 -14.88 -7.14
N GLN A 34 -7.17 -13.62 -6.82
CA GLN A 34 -6.05 -13.30 -5.94
C GLN A 34 -6.27 -11.95 -5.27
N ILE A 35 -5.90 -11.84 -4.00
CA ILE A 35 -5.80 -10.55 -3.30
C ILE A 35 -4.32 -10.14 -3.26
N ILE A 36 -4.02 -8.88 -3.55
CA ILE A 36 -2.69 -8.29 -3.48
C ILE A 36 -2.73 -7.14 -2.49
N CYS A 37 -1.94 -7.23 -1.43
CA CYS A 37 -1.68 -6.13 -0.51
C CYS A 37 -0.32 -5.53 -0.87
N LEU A 38 -0.29 -4.26 -1.28
CA LEU A 38 0.92 -3.63 -1.78
C LEU A 38 1.78 -2.97 -0.69
N GLY A 39 1.55 -3.28 0.58
CA GLY A 39 2.40 -2.82 1.68
C GLY A 39 1.87 -1.62 2.45
N ASP A 40 2.71 -1.10 3.32
CA ASP A 40 2.39 -0.07 4.31
C ASP A 40 1.15 -0.43 5.12
N CYS A 41 1.25 -1.63 5.72
CA CYS A 41 0.12 -2.22 6.43
C CYS A 41 -0.11 -1.57 7.80
N PHE A 42 0.97 -1.14 8.49
CA PHE A 42 0.90 -0.91 9.93
C PHE A 42 1.11 0.53 10.33
N SER A 43 2.30 1.09 10.29
CA SER A 43 2.64 2.43 10.80
C SER A 43 1.63 3.53 10.48
N LEU A 44 1.72 4.66 11.16
CA LEU A 44 0.88 5.85 10.94
C LEU A 44 -0.63 5.66 11.19
N GLY A 45 -0.97 4.74 12.08
CA GLY A 45 -2.35 4.53 12.46
C GLY A 45 -2.52 3.88 13.83
N PRO A 46 -3.75 3.81 14.36
CA PRO A 46 -3.94 3.54 15.78
C PRO A 46 -4.07 2.05 16.16
N GLU A 47 -4.32 1.14 15.22
CA GLU A 47 -4.72 -0.24 15.54
C GLU A 47 -3.84 -1.32 14.87
N PRO A 48 -2.48 -1.28 15.06
CA PRO A 48 -1.60 -2.23 14.39
C PRO A 48 -1.90 -3.69 14.75
N GLU A 49 -2.23 -4.00 16.03
CA GLU A 49 -2.52 -5.37 16.45
C GLU A 49 -3.76 -5.94 15.76
N LYS A 50 -4.85 -5.15 15.72
CA LYS A 50 -6.09 -5.59 15.07
C LYS A 50 -5.94 -5.70 13.56
N THR A 51 -5.11 -4.82 12.98
CA THR A 51 -4.79 -4.88 11.56
C THR A 51 -4.02 -6.17 11.26
N LEU A 52 -3.03 -6.53 12.08
CA LEU A 52 -2.30 -7.79 11.94
C LEU A 52 -3.25 -9.00 12.01
N GLU A 53 -4.09 -9.07 13.05
CA GLU A 53 -5.09 -10.14 13.19
C GLU A 53 -5.93 -10.28 11.92
N LYS A 54 -6.46 -9.16 11.42
CA LYS A 54 -7.32 -9.18 10.22
C LYS A 54 -6.57 -9.56 8.95
N LEU A 55 -5.33 -9.10 8.77
CA LEU A 55 -4.51 -9.45 7.60
C LEU A 55 -4.14 -10.94 7.58
N LYS A 56 -3.89 -11.53 8.75
CA LYS A 56 -3.61 -12.98 8.88
C LYS A 56 -4.81 -13.85 8.49
N ASP A 57 -6.01 -13.34 8.63
CA ASP A 57 -7.26 -14.03 8.29
C ASP A 57 -7.64 -13.92 6.80
N ILE A 58 -6.84 -13.22 5.99
CA ILE A 58 -7.10 -13.07 4.55
C ILE A 58 -6.52 -14.27 3.80
N ASP A 59 -7.39 -15.12 3.32
CA ASP A 59 -7.00 -16.23 2.45
C ASP A 59 -6.53 -15.72 1.07
N ASN A 60 -5.59 -16.45 0.46
CA ASN A 60 -5.13 -16.21 -0.90
C ASN A 60 -4.63 -14.78 -1.15
N CYS A 61 -3.92 -14.19 -0.17
CA CYS A 61 -3.34 -12.87 -0.26
C CYS A 61 -1.81 -12.93 -0.43
N ILE A 62 -1.30 -12.17 -1.37
CA ILE A 62 0.13 -11.88 -1.49
C ILE A 62 0.39 -10.54 -0.85
N PHE A 63 1.29 -10.53 0.12
CA PHE A 63 1.72 -9.33 0.82
C PHE A 63 3.06 -8.84 0.26
N VAL A 64 3.04 -7.67 -0.34
CA VAL A 64 4.22 -6.92 -0.76
C VAL A 64 4.62 -6.00 0.38
N ARG A 65 5.90 -5.83 0.62
CA ARG A 65 6.44 -5.01 1.70
C ARG A 65 6.56 -3.56 1.25
N GLY A 66 6.03 -2.62 2.06
CA GLY A 66 6.21 -1.19 1.87
C GLY A 66 7.44 -0.64 2.61
N ASN A 67 7.71 0.67 2.44
CA ASN A 67 8.81 1.35 3.11
C ASN A 67 8.59 1.43 4.63
N HIS A 68 7.38 1.71 5.10
CA HIS A 68 7.07 1.72 6.53
C HIS A 68 7.18 0.31 7.14
N ASP A 69 6.77 -0.73 6.42
CA ASP A 69 6.98 -2.11 6.85
C ASP A 69 8.48 -2.44 6.97
N ARG A 70 9.31 -1.97 6.02
CA ARG A 70 10.78 -2.13 6.06
C ARG A 70 11.39 -1.36 7.24
N TYR A 71 10.98 -0.11 7.50
CA TYR A 71 11.48 0.68 8.62
C TYR A 71 11.28 -0.03 9.96
N ILE A 72 10.18 -0.77 10.13
CA ILE A 72 9.90 -1.57 11.31
C ILE A 72 10.92 -2.71 11.46
N ILE A 73 11.15 -3.52 10.43
CA ILE A 73 12.06 -4.69 10.54
C ILE A 73 13.53 -4.31 10.59
N GLU A 74 13.91 -3.18 10.01
CA GLU A 74 15.26 -2.60 10.08
C GLU A 74 15.51 -1.81 11.36
N ARG A 75 14.44 -1.54 12.13
CA ARG A 75 14.50 -0.78 13.39
C ARG A 75 15.07 0.62 13.19
N LEU A 76 14.52 1.37 12.25
CA LEU A 76 14.99 2.69 11.82
C LEU A 76 15.31 3.63 13.01
N TRP A 77 14.56 3.54 14.10
CA TRP A 77 14.77 4.34 15.32
C TRP A 77 16.08 4.04 16.07
N GLU A 78 16.83 3.01 15.70
CA GLU A 78 18.15 2.69 16.27
C GLU A 78 19.31 3.33 15.50
N GLU A 79 19.03 3.93 14.34
CA GLU A 79 20.02 4.67 13.58
C GLU A 79 20.41 5.97 14.32
N GLU A 80 21.66 6.40 14.16
CA GLU A 80 22.15 7.66 14.75
C GLU A 80 21.42 8.88 14.20
N LEU A 81 21.11 8.88 12.89
CA LEU A 81 20.38 9.92 12.17
C LEU A 81 19.34 9.26 11.24
N PRO A 82 18.22 8.81 11.79
CA PRO A 82 17.20 8.15 10.98
C PRO A 82 16.58 9.12 9.97
N THR A 83 16.50 8.69 8.73
CA THR A 83 15.89 9.47 7.63
C THR A 83 14.74 8.69 7.01
N LEU A 84 13.70 9.43 6.61
CA LEU A 84 12.51 8.93 5.93
C LEU A 84 12.41 9.65 4.59
N GLU A 85 12.45 8.93 3.48
CA GLU A 85 12.20 9.49 2.13
C GLU A 85 13.01 10.76 1.83
N GLY A 86 14.25 10.86 2.35
CA GLY A 86 15.09 12.03 2.20
C GLY A 86 14.72 13.24 3.07
N MET A 87 13.84 13.07 4.06
CA MET A 87 13.54 14.10 5.05
C MET A 87 14.76 14.43 5.91
N ASP A 88 14.85 15.68 6.38
CA ASP A 88 15.86 16.07 7.35
C ASP A 88 15.65 15.33 8.69
N PRO A 89 16.62 14.56 9.20
CA PRO A 89 16.49 13.84 10.46
C PRO A 89 16.29 14.75 11.68
N TYR A 90 16.56 16.04 11.55
CA TYR A 90 16.28 17.03 12.60
C TYR A 90 14.88 17.62 12.54
N ASP A 91 14.14 17.38 11.44
CA ASP A 91 12.75 17.83 11.30
C ASP A 91 11.87 17.18 12.39
N PRO A 92 11.08 17.96 13.14
CA PRO A 92 10.13 17.43 14.12
C PRO A 92 9.14 16.40 13.54
N ILE A 93 8.74 16.55 12.27
CA ILE A 93 7.84 15.61 11.60
C ILE A 93 8.56 14.28 11.36
N CYS A 94 9.80 14.32 10.85
CA CYS A 94 10.61 13.11 10.66
C CYS A 94 10.76 12.35 11.98
N LYS A 95 11.14 13.03 13.06
CA LYS A 95 11.26 12.44 14.39
C LYS A 95 9.95 11.81 14.89
N ALA A 96 8.83 12.50 14.71
CA ALA A 96 7.54 12.00 15.17
C ALA A 96 7.09 10.74 14.37
N ILE A 97 7.43 10.66 13.09
CA ILE A 97 7.18 9.47 12.27
C ILE A 97 8.09 8.32 12.75
N VAL A 98 9.38 8.57 12.97
CA VAL A 98 10.32 7.56 13.52
C VAL A 98 9.85 7.02 14.88
N GLU A 99 9.31 7.88 15.74
CA GLU A 99 8.70 7.45 17.01
C GLU A 99 7.44 6.60 16.78
N ASN A 100 6.66 6.91 15.74
CA ASN A 100 5.50 6.10 15.36
C ASN A 100 5.92 4.70 14.88
N GLU A 101 7.01 4.58 14.11
CA GLU A 101 7.57 3.29 13.69
C GLU A 101 7.92 2.42 14.89
N LYS A 102 8.64 3.00 15.85
CA LYS A 102 9.01 2.31 17.09
C LYS A 102 7.79 1.86 17.88
N TRP A 103 6.83 2.77 18.10
CA TRP A 103 5.59 2.48 18.80
C TRP A 103 4.81 1.35 18.10
N THR A 104 4.73 1.39 16.78
CA THR A 104 4.06 0.37 15.97
C THR A 104 4.74 -0.99 16.13
N ALA A 105 6.08 -1.03 16.07
CA ALA A 105 6.85 -2.26 16.29
C ALA A 105 6.61 -2.86 17.69
N GLU A 106 6.57 -2.01 18.74
CA GLU A 106 6.27 -2.43 20.11
C GLU A 106 4.86 -3.03 20.23
N LYS A 107 3.88 -2.47 19.50
CA LYS A 107 2.50 -2.98 19.49
C LYS A 107 2.36 -4.29 18.71
N LEU A 108 3.07 -4.45 17.62
CA LEU A 108 3.07 -5.65 16.79
C LEU A 108 3.77 -6.83 17.47
N GLY A 109 4.80 -6.55 18.28
CA GLY A 109 5.64 -7.57 18.88
C GLY A 109 6.33 -8.46 17.84
N GLU A 110 6.91 -9.57 18.30
CA GLU A 110 7.66 -10.48 17.42
C GLU A 110 6.78 -11.11 16.34
N GLU A 111 5.52 -11.38 16.64
CA GLU A 111 4.60 -11.99 15.69
C GLU A 111 4.36 -11.09 14.47
N GLY A 112 4.14 -9.79 14.68
CA GLY A 112 3.96 -8.85 13.58
C GLY A 112 5.24 -8.60 12.79
N ILE A 113 6.39 -8.54 13.48
CA ILE A 113 7.71 -8.43 12.84
C ILE A 113 7.96 -9.64 11.93
N GLU A 114 7.68 -10.86 12.40
CA GLU A 114 7.80 -12.07 11.59
C GLU A 114 6.79 -12.12 10.43
N PHE A 115 5.61 -11.54 10.59
CA PHE A 115 4.66 -11.38 9.49
C PHE A 115 5.23 -10.47 8.40
N ILE A 116 5.79 -9.31 8.77
CA ILE A 116 6.40 -8.36 7.82
C ILE A 116 7.63 -8.99 7.13
N ARG A 117 8.48 -9.73 7.83
CA ARG A 117 9.65 -10.39 7.24
C ARG A 117 9.31 -11.38 6.13
N LYS A 118 8.11 -11.94 6.14
CA LYS A 118 7.62 -12.88 5.10
C LYS A 118 7.05 -12.18 3.87
N MET A 119 6.82 -10.88 3.93
CA MET A 119 6.35 -10.10 2.78
C MET A 119 7.40 -10.08 1.68
N VAL A 120 6.95 -10.16 0.43
CA VAL A 120 7.83 -10.10 -0.75
C VAL A 120 8.09 -8.64 -1.16
N ILE A 121 9.15 -8.39 -1.93
CA ILE A 121 9.44 -7.04 -2.45
C ILE A 121 8.56 -6.73 -3.67
N SER A 122 8.27 -7.74 -4.47
CA SER A 122 7.39 -7.63 -5.63
C SER A 122 6.71 -8.96 -5.93
N HIS A 123 5.62 -8.89 -6.66
CA HIS A 123 4.96 -10.07 -7.23
C HIS A 123 4.69 -9.85 -8.71
N ARG A 124 4.97 -10.87 -9.52
CA ARG A 124 4.74 -10.86 -10.96
C ARG A 124 3.80 -11.96 -11.35
N ASP A 125 2.89 -11.63 -12.27
CA ASP A 125 2.01 -12.61 -12.89
C ASP A 125 1.93 -12.42 -14.41
N ILE A 126 1.64 -13.50 -15.14
CA ILE A 126 1.43 -13.47 -16.58
C ILE A 126 0.08 -14.11 -16.88
N VAL A 127 -0.83 -13.32 -17.43
CA VAL A 127 -2.18 -13.75 -17.79
C VAL A 127 -2.34 -13.61 -19.31
N GLY A 128 -2.32 -14.74 -20.02
CA GLY A 128 -2.29 -14.72 -21.49
C GLY A 128 -1.02 -14.03 -22.01
N SER A 129 -1.20 -12.91 -22.71
CA SER A 129 -0.10 -12.08 -23.24
C SER A 129 0.14 -10.79 -22.43
N THR A 130 -0.46 -10.68 -21.24
CA THR A 130 -0.30 -9.52 -20.34
C THR A 130 0.59 -9.90 -19.18
N LEU A 131 1.65 -9.12 -18.96
CA LEU A 131 2.49 -9.20 -17.77
C LEU A 131 2.09 -8.10 -16.81
N VAL A 132 1.85 -8.46 -15.56
CA VAL A 132 1.59 -7.51 -14.47
C VAL A 132 2.63 -7.64 -13.39
N GLU A 133 3.18 -6.50 -12.96
CA GLU A 133 4.10 -6.37 -11.82
C GLU A 133 3.42 -5.59 -10.70
N PHE A 134 3.50 -6.13 -9.49
CA PHE A 134 2.98 -5.54 -8.27
C PHE A 134 4.13 -5.22 -7.33
N THR A 135 4.26 -3.95 -6.93
CA THR A 135 5.27 -3.49 -5.98
C THR A 135 4.63 -2.46 -5.03
N HIS A 136 5.30 -2.15 -3.90
CA HIS A 136 4.85 -1.00 -3.11
C HIS A 136 5.15 0.31 -3.82
N ALA A 137 6.42 0.50 -4.20
CA ALA A 137 6.90 1.63 -5.01
C ALA A 137 7.87 1.09 -6.07
N TRP A 138 9.16 1.44 -6.07
CA TRP A 138 10.13 0.94 -7.04
C TRP A 138 11.09 -0.10 -6.44
N TYR A 139 10.67 -1.34 -6.30
CA TYR A 139 11.47 -2.46 -5.77
C TYR A 139 12.19 -2.11 -4.45
N GLN A 140 13.54 -2.17 -4.40
CA GLN A 140 14.34 -1.84 -3.22
C GLN A 140 14.36 -0.33 -2.89
N ARG A 141 13.95 0.53 -3.83
CA ARG A 141 13.65 1.94 -3.56
C ARG A 141 12.16 2.08 -3.27
N ASP A 142 11.73 1.44 -2.22
CA ASP A 142 10.32 1.31 -1.83
C ASP A 142 9.69 2.63 -1.32
N ASP A 143 10.48 3.69 -1.23
CA ASP A 143 10.12 5.09 -0.97
C ASP A 143 10.15 5.98 -2.23
N HIS A 144 10.22 5.39 -3.42
CA HIS A 144 10.25 6.11 -4.70
C HIS A 144 9.23 5.53 -5.68
N PRO A 145 8.17 6.28 -6.05
CA PRO A 145 7.20 5.78 -7.01
C PRO A 145 7.82 5.62 -8.41
N PRO A 146 7.41 4.63 -9.20
CA PRO A 146 7.96 4.42 -10.54
C PRO A 146 7.67 5.62 -11.44
N THR A 147 8.70 6.12 -12.11
CA THR A 147 8.55 7.04 -13.23
C THR A 147 8.16 6.27 -14.49
N ILE A 148 7.51 6.94 -15.45
CA ILE A 148 7.19 6.29 -16.74
C ILE A 148 8.45 5.80 -17.46
N GLN A 149 9.58 6.52 -17.33
CA GLN A 149 10.83 6.14 -17.96
C GLN A 149 11.44 4.88 -17.31
N GLU A 150 11.37 4.75 -16.01
CA GLU A 150 11.81 3.53 -15.30
C GLU A 150 10.95 2.33 -15.70
N ALA A 151 9.63 2.51 -15.76
CA ALA A 151 8.71 1.48 -16.21
C ALA A 151 8.91 1.07 -17.68
N LEU A 152 9.27 2.01 -18.57
CA LEU A 152 9.66 1.70 -19.94
C LEU A 152 10.96 0.90 -20.01
N ASN A 153 11.97 1.25 -19.23
CA ASN A 153 13.23 0.51 -19.14
C ASN A 153 12.99 -0.90 -18.57
N TRP A 154 12.16 -1.02 -17.53
CA TRP A 154 11.74 -2.31 -16.98
C TRP A 154 11.05 -3.18 -18.04
N LYS A 155 10.11 -2.61 -18.80
CA LYS A 155 9.40 -3.31 -19.87
C LYS A 155 10.36 -3.87 -20.91
N GLU A 156 11.34 -3.09 -21.40
CA GLU A 156 12.32 -3.59 -22.37
C GLU A 156 13.16 -4.75 -21.79
N HIS A 157 13.52 -4.67 -20.52
CA HIS A 157 14.24 -5.77 -19.86
C HIS A 157 13.39 -7.05 -19.73
N VAL A 158 12.13 -6.95 -19.30
CA VAL A 158 11.28 -8.14 -19.13
C VAL A 158 10.81 -8.73 -20.45
N LYS A 159 10.67 -7.92 -21.50
CA LYS A 159 10.36 -8.36 -22.86
C LYS A 159 11.39 -9.34 -23.40
N ASP A 160 12.66 -9.12 -23.10
CA ASP A 160 13.75 -10.01 -23.53
C ASP A 160 13.73 -11.36 -22.81
N THR A 161 13.07 -11.44 -21.68
CA THR A 161 12.98 -12.67 -20.85
C THR A 161 11.69 -13.46 -21.05
N HIS A 162 10.66 -12.88 -21.69
CA HIS A 162 9.35 -13.50 -21.88
C HIS A 162 8.84 -13.23 -23.30
N GLU A 163 8.77 -14.27 -24.11
CA GLU A 163 8.24 -14.17 -25.49
C GLU A 163 6.71 -14.09 -25.49
N GLY A 164 6.16 -13.40 -26.49
CA GLY A 164 4.71 -13.35 -26.74
C GLY A 164 3.90 -12.35 -25.91
N LEU A 165 4.56 -11.53 -25.10
CA LEU A 165 3.89 -10.47 -24.34
C LEU A 165 3.50 -9.31 -25.26
N SER A 166 2.26 -8.84 -25.10
CA SER A 166 1.71 -7.70 -25.86
C SER A 166 1.29 -6.52 -24.99
N GLU A 167 1.08 -6.74 -23.67
CA GLU A 167 0.68 -5.73 -22.71
C GLU A 167 1.50 -5.84 -21.43
N TYR A 168 1.83 -4.71 -20.83
CA TYR A 168 2.62 -4.59 -19.62
C TYR A 168 1.91 -3.67 -18.62
N ILE A 169 1.73 -4.14 -17.41
CA ILE A 169 1.05 -3.41 -16.34
C ILE A 169 1.98 -3.33 -15.14
N PHE A 170 2.10 -2.14 -14.58
CA PHE A 170 2.80 -1.90 -13.34
C PHE A 170 1.82 -1.33 -12.31
N VAL A 171 1.64 -2.00 -11.19
CA VAL A 171 0.71 -1.59 -10.13
C VAL A 171 1.51 -1.30 -8.87
N HIS A 172 1.29 -0.10 -8.30
CA HIS A 172 2.02 0.33 -7.10
C HIS A 172 1.10 1.04 -6.09
N GLY A 173 1.58 1.17 -4.85
CA GLY A 173 1.00 1.95 -3.74
C GLY A 173 1.79 3.22 -3.46
N HIS A 174 2.13 3.45 -2.19
CA HIS A 174 3.06 4.45 -1.66
C HIS A 174 2.60 5.93 -1.75
N VAL A 175 2.13 6.38 -2.91
CA VAL A 175 1.83 7.81 -3.12
C VAL A 175 0.49 8.27 -2.54
N HIS A 176 -0.37 7.35 -2.13
CA HIS A 176 -1.71 7.58 -1.58
C HIS A 176 -2.67 8.40 -2.47
N ILE A 177 -2.30 8.59 -3.73
CA ILE A 177 -3.05 9.35 -4.73
C ILE A 177 -3.29 8.43 -5.93
N PRO A 178 -4.51 8.34 -6.47
CA PRO A 178 -4.78 7.54 -7.65
C PRO A 178 -3.97 7.99 -8.85
N ARG A 179 -3.46 7.02 -9.61
CA ARG A 179 -2.70 7.25 -10.83
C ARG A 179 -3.09 6.24 -11.89
N GLU A 180 -3.32 6.73 -13.08
CA GLU A 180 -3.37 5.95 -14.30
C GLU A 180 -2.53 6.65 -15.35
N GLU A 181 -1.43 6.01 -15.79
CA GLU A 181 -0.55 6.57 -16.79
C GLU A 181 -0.25 5.53 -17.85
N LYS A 182 -0.55 5.86 -19.11
CA LYS A 182 -0.42 4.94 -20.24
C LYS A 182 0.58 5.42 -21.27
N ASN A 183 1.45 4.52 -21.70
CA ASN A 183 2.38 4.74 -22.80
C ASN A 183 2.40 3.51 -23.71
N ASN A 184 1.75 3.61 -24.86
CA ASN A 184 1.54 2.49 -25.80
C ASN A 184 0.90 1.29 -25.09
N ASN A 185 1.62 0.19 -24.97
CA ASN A 185 1.19 -1.05 -24.33
C ASN A 185 1.72 -1.23 -22.89
N LEU A 186 2.22 -0.17 -22.28
CA LEU A 186 2.56 -0.11 -20.86
C LEU A 186 1.54 0.77 -20.13
N THR A 187 1.02 0.29 -19.01
CA THR A 187 0.17 1.09 -18.12
C THR A 187 0.67 1.01 -16.70
N ILE A 188 0.71 2.15 -16.01
CA ILE A 188 1.01 2.25 -14.58
C ILE A 188 -0.28 2.59 -13.85
N TYR A 189 -0.59 1.82 -12.80
CA TYR A 189 -1.75 2.04 -11.94
C TYR A 189 -1.34 2.24 -10.48
N CYS A 190 -2.03 3.14 -9.81
CA CYS A 190 -2.12 3.25 -8.36
C CYS A 190 -3.57 3.53 -7.98
N GLN A 191 -4.09 2.84 -6.97
CA GLN A 191 -5.48 3.06 -6.53
C GLN A 191 -5.65 4.27 -5.59
N GLY A 192 -4.54 4.84 -5.10
CA GLY A 192 -4.52 5.67 -3.90
C GLY A 192 -4.28 4.80 -2.67
N ALA A 193 -4.85 5.16 -1.51
CA ALA A 193 -4.69 4.42 -0.26
C ALA A 193 -5.98 3.77 0.21
N THR A 194 -5.86 2.61 0.82
CA THR A 194 -6.99 1.97 1.51
C THR A 194 -7.31 2.70 2.82
N GLY A 195 -6.29 3.07 3.60
CA GLY A 195 -6.48 3.58 4.95
C GLY A 195 -6.07 5.04 5.18
N LEU A 196 -5.20 5.62 4.36
CA LEU A 196 -4.63 6.95 4.59
C LEU A 196 -4.49 7.78 3.30
N PRO A 197 -5.60 8.21 2.65
CA PRO A 197 -5.55 8.96 1.40
C PRO A 197 -4.96 10.37 1.56
N PHE A 198 -4.30 10.88 0.47
CA PHE A 198 -3.70 12.23 0.40
C PHE A 198 -4.21 13.07 -0.77
N ASP A 199 -5.34 12.69 -1.36
CA ASP A 199 -5.90 13.30 -2.57
C ASP A 199 -7.13 14.18 -2.32
N LYS A 200 -7.32 14.64 -1.07
CA LYS A 200 -8.48 15.44 -0.60
C LYS A 200 -9.82 14.71 -0.63
N ASP A 201 -9.83 13.41 -0.98
CA ASP A 201 -10.98 12.53 -0.81
C ASP A 201 -10.76 11.64 0.41
N THR A 202 -11.51 11.91 1.47
CA THR A 202 -11.34 11.23 2.77
C THR A 202 -11.83 9.78 2.79
N ARG A 203 -12.32 9.26 1.67
CA ARG A 203 -12.74 7.87 1.51
C ARG A 203 -11.53 6.98 1.24
N GLY A 204 -11.57 5.78 1.78
CA GLY A 204 -10.63 4.73 1.41
C GLY A 204 -10.84 4.26 -0.02
N SER A 205 -9.89 3.49 -0.54
CA SER A 205 -9.98 2.89 -1.87
C SER A 205 -9.62 1.41 -1.87
N VAL A 206 -10.25 0.67 -2.77
CA VAL A 206 -9.90 -0.69 -3.17
C VAL A 206 -9.96 -0.74 -4.69
N ALA A 207 -9.06 -1.48 -5.32
CA ALA A 207 -9.07 -1.62 -6.76
C ALA A 207 -9.26 -3.07 -7.21
N PHE A 208 -9.75 -3.21 -8.45
CA PHE A 208 -9.89 -4.49 -9.13
C PHE A 208 -9.23 -4.38 -10.50
N LEU A 209 -8.26 -5.27 -10.73
CA LEU A 209 -7.61 -5.44 -12.02
C LEU A 209 -8.07 -6.76 -12.63
N THR A 210 -8.86 -6.69 -13.69
CA THR A 210 -9.26 -7.88 -14.45
C THR A 210 -8.48 -7.93 -15.76
N ILE A 211 -7.74 -9.02 -15.98
CA ILE A 211 -6.97 -9.28 -17.19
C ILE A 211 -7.67 -10.41 -17.96
N GLY A 212 -8.03 -10.14 -19.21
CA GLY A 212 -8.74 -11.06 -20.08
C GLY A 212 -8.61 -10.66 -21.55
N GLU A 213 -9.70 -10.72 -22.33
CA GLU A 213 -9.73 -10.15 -23.69
C GLU A 213 -9.45 -8.65 -23.72
N LYS A 214 -9.86 -7.98 -22.66
CA LYS A 214 -9.57 -6.57 -22.38
C LYS A 214 -9.18 -6.46 -20.92
N THR A 215 -8.18 -5.64 -20.68
CA THR A 215 -7.81 -5.25 -19.33
C THR A 215 -8.81 -4.22 -18.81
N ASN A 216 -9.29 -4.43 -17.58
CA ASN A 216 -10.14 -3.49 -16.87
C ASN A 216 -9.52 -3.14 -15.53
N TRP A 217 -9.42 -1.85 -15.25
CA TRP A 217 -9.01 -1.29 -13.97
C TRP A 217 -10.18 -0.52 -13.37
N GLU A 218 -10.59 -0.88 -12.17
CA GLU A 218 -11.68 -0.25 -11.45
C GLU A 218 -11.23 0.12 -10.04
N VAL A 219 -11.42 1.38 -9.64
CA VAL A 219 -11.18 1.84 -8.27
C VAL A 219 -12.52 2.17 -7.63
N ILE A 220 -12.78 1.57 -6.46
CA ILE A 220 -13.97 1.87 -5.65
C ILE A 220 -13.53 2.69 -4.46
N ARG A 221 -14.20 3.85 -4.27
CA ARG A 221 -14.09 4.66 -3.07
C ARG A 221 -15.17 4.28 -2.09
N PHE A 222 -14.82 4.14 -0.83
CA PHE A 222 -15.74 3.75 0.24
C PHE A 222 -15.56 4.60 1.49
N ASP A 223 -16.66 4.83 2.20
CA ASP A 223 -16.64 5.44 3.52
C ASP A 223 -16.27 4.40 4.58
N TYR A 224 -15.63 4.86 5.65
CA TYR A 224 -15.30 4.07 6.83
C TYR A 224 -15.54 4.90 8.10
N ASP A 225 -15.54 4.31 9.27
CA ASP A 225 -15.75 5.02 10.55
C ASP A 225 -14.50 5.85 10.92
N LYS A 226 -14.44 7.08 10.41
CA LYS A 226 -13.36 8.04 10.66
C LYS A 226 -13.33 8.50 12.11
N GLU A 227 -14.52 8.67 12.72
CA GLU A 227 -14.63 9.10 14.11
C GLU A 227 -14.04 8.05 15.06
N PHE A 228 -14.28 6.77 14.79
CA PHE A 228 -13.61 5.69 15.51
C PHE A 228 -12.09 5.78 15.40
N ILE A 229 -11.54 5.96 14.20
CA ILE A 229 -10.07 6.06 14.00
C ILE A 229 -9.50 7.28 14.71
N ILE A 230 -10.17 8.44 14.64
CA ILE A 230 -9.75 9.67 15.33
C ILE A 230 -9.75 9.46 16.85
N ASP A 231 -10.81 8.87 17.41
CA ASP A 231 -10.90 8.54 18.83
C ASP A 231 -9.80 7.58 19.28
N ARG A 232 -9.49 6.60 18.44
CA ARG A 232 -8.41 5.63 18.75
C ARG A 232 -7.03 6.27 18.70
N LEU A 233 -6.75 7.15 17.74
CA LEU A 233 -5.50 7.92 17.66
C LEU A 233 -5.28 8.71 18.95
N GLU A 234 -6.30 9.38 19.46
CA GLU A 234 -6.24 10.16 20.70
C GLU A 234 -6.09 9.28 21.94
N LYS A 235 -6.97 8.28 22.10
CA LYS A 235 -6.98 7.42 23.31
C LYS A 235 -5.72 6.57 23.47
N ARG A 236 -5.08 6.22 22.37
CA ARG A 236 -3.84 5.44 22.38
C ARG A 236 -2.59 6.32 22.43
N GLU A 237 -2.76 7.64 22.37
CA GLU A 237 -1.67 8.61 22.29
C GLU A 237 -0.66 8.21 21.21
N THR A 238 -1.19 7.76 20.05
CA THR A 238 -0.37 7.30 18.91
C THR A 238 0.62 8.38 18.53
N PRO A 239 1.94 8.13 18.48
CA PRO A 239 2.88 9.16 18.07
C PRO A 239 2.47 9.80 16.74
N PHE A 240 2.63 11.10 16.61
CA PHE A 240 2.17 11.89 15.46
C PHE A 240 0.62 12.03 15.32
N TYR A 241 -0.16 11.67 16.33
CA TYR A 241 -1.62 11.59 16.25
C TYR A 241 -2.31 12.89 15.83
N VAL A 242 -1.77 14.06 16.16
CA VAL A 242 -2.37 15.35 15.77
C VAL A 242 -2.41 15.51 14.25
N ASN A 243 -1.31 15.21 13.58
CA ASN A 243 -1.19 15.25 12.14
C ASN A 243 -2.03 14.15 11.49
N LEU A 244 -1.98 12.91 12.02
CA LEU A 244 -2.76 11.78 11.52
C LEU A 244 -4.26 12.05 11.58
N LYS A 245 -4.78 12.68 12.64
CA LYS A 245 -6.18 13.12 12.71
C LYS A 245 -6.54 14.10 11.61
N ASN A 246 -5.66 15.06 11.33
CA ASN A 246 -5.88 16.01 10.25
C ASN A 246 -5.88 15.29 8.90
N THR A 247 -4.96 14.35 8.70
CA THR A 247 -4.93 13.53 7.49
C THR A 247 -6.22 12.73 7.32
N VAL A 248 -6.73 12.08 8.37
CA VAL A 248 -8.02 11.36 8.33
C VAL A 248 -9.20 12.30 8.01
N LYS A 249 -9.16 13.54 8.51
CA LYS A 249 -10.23 14.52 8.30
C LYS A 249 -10.21 15.17 6.92
N TYR A 250 -9.05 15.38 6.35
CA TYR A 250 -8.88 16.24 5.17
C TYR A 250 -8.20 15.54 3.98
N ALA A 251 -7.72 14.32 4.17
CA ALA A 251 -6.95 13.56 3.17
C ALA A 251 -5.81 14.40 2.56
N SER A 252 -5.04 15.05 3.42
CA SER A 252 -3.94 15.95 3.04
C SER A 252 -2.78 15.80 4.03
N ILE A 253 -1.55 15.87 3.51
CA ILE A 253 -0.32 15.96 4.31
C ILE A 253 -0.11 17.46 4.60
N GLY A 254 -0.56 17.93 5.74
CA GLY A 254 -0.35 19.32 6.13
C GLY A 254 -1.63 20.02 6.60
N ASN A 255 -1.46 21.26 7.08
CA ASN A 255 -2.56 22.07 7.65
C ASN A 255 -3.23 22.97 6.59
N ASP A 256 -3.29 22.58 5.33
CA ASP A 256 -3.93 23.39 4.27
C ASP A 256 -5.42 23.10 4.11
#